data_e0ec7620e9c87707502a87ac4d6d3a78
#
_entry.id   e0ec7620e9c87707502a87ac4d6d3a78
#
_cell.length_a   1.000
_cell.length_b   1.000
_cell.length_c   1.000
_cell.angle_alpha   90.00
_cell.angle_beta   90.00
_cell.angle_gamma   90.00
#
_symmetry.space_group_name_H-M   'P 1'
#
loop_
_entity.id
_entity.type
_entity.pdbx_description
1 polymer ?
#
loop_
_entity_poly.entity_id
_entity_poly.type
_entity_poly.pdbx_seq_one_letter_code
_entity_poly.pdbx_strand_id
1 'polypeptide(L)'
;ETGGKRKLSKRKDPELSLDYYRKDGYHPYTMKVYLMTLLNSNFEEWHEKFPDKDINEFPFSLDKMSTSGALFDKDKLHNICKNELSKLSEDELYDFLYDWAEENEPEKKNIWFADKEKMLGILRLYMGIGMKRRRKDFMYAKQIFEMIGYFFDMEDTQEKDEFRMDMEDVKTILTEYLSMYNHEDDNSEWFNKLKAIADKHGYASDMKAYKANPEAFKGNVSDIAEV
;
A
#
# COMPACT_ATOMS: atom_id res chain seq x y z
N GLU A 1 -20.22 13.99 10.12
CA GLU A 1 -19.49 15.13 9.59
C GLU A 1 -20.22 15.70 8.40
N THR A 2 -20.58 16.94 8.53
CA THR A 2 -21.55 17.61 7.66
C THR A 2 -20.92 17.90 6.30
N GLY A 3 -21.33 17.16 5.29
CA GLY A 3 -20.91 17.30 3.89
C GLY A 3 -21.32 18.60 3.21
N GLY A 4 -20.86 19.73 3.75
CA GLY A 4 -20.99 21.03 3.11
C GLY A 4 -19.94 21.17 2.01
N LYS A 5 -20.38 21.30 0.75
CA LYS A 5 -19.50 21.68 -0.36
C LYS A 5 -18.94 23.08 -0.08
N ARG A 6 -17.65 23.17 0.30
CA ARG A 6 -16.96 24.46 0.44
C ARG A 6 -15.86 24.60 -0.62
N LYS A 7 -15.54 25.83 -0.98
CA LYS A 7 -14.38 26.08 -1.83
C LYS A 7 -13.11 25.79 -1.04
N LEU A 8 -12.25 24.96 -1.60
CA LEU A 8 -10.96 24.62 -1.04
C LEU A 8 -10.01 25.84 -1.04
N SER A 9 -9.13 25.94 -0.06
CA SER A 9 -8.25 27.08 0.12
C SER A 9 -6.87 26.64 0.58
N LYS A 10 -5.81 27.01 -0.12
CA LYS A 10 -4.41 26.69 0.24
C LYS A 10 -4.04 27.02 1.68
N ARG A 11 -4.73 27.98 2.31
CA ARG A 11 -4.46 28.37 3.70
C ARG A 11 -5.16 27.49 4.72
N LYS A 12 -6.30 26.88 4.36
CA LYS A 12 -7.12 26.04 5.25
C LYS A 12 -6.95 24.55 4.99
N ASP A 13 -6.47 24.21 3.81
CA ASP A 13 -6.34 22.86 3.31
C ASP A 13 -4.93 22.70 2.70
N PRO A 14 -3.87 22.64 3.52
CA PRO A 14 -2.48 22.53 3.01
C PRO A 14 -2.27 21.26 2.17
N GLU A 15 -3.02 20.19 2.46
CA GLU A 15 -3.07 18.95 1.70
C GLU A 15 -3.56 19.10 0.24
N LEU A 16 -4.00 20.30 -0.14
CA LEU A 16 -4.42 20.61 -1.52
C LEU A 16 -3.39 21.45 -2.27
N SER A 17 -2.23 21.69 -1.69
CA SER A 17 -1.10 22.24 -2.43
C SER A 17 -0.32 21.11 -3.12
N LEU A 18 0.20 21.38 -4.32
CA LEU A 18 1.08 20.41 -5.02
C LEU A 18 2.33 20.09 -4.20
N ASP A 19 2.81 21.05 -3.40
CA ASP A 19 3.97 20.83 -2.52
C ASP A 19 3.72 19.78 -1.45
N TYR A 20 2.49 19.63 -0.96
CA TYR A 20 2.12 18.57 -0.03
C TYR A 20 2.32 17.19 -0.67
N TYR A 21 1.77 16.99 -1.87
CA TYR A 21 1.90 15.72 -2.58
C TYR A 21 3.34 15.42 -3.00
N ARG A 22 4.11 16.46 -3.37
CA ARG A 22 5.52 16.31 -3.69
C ARG A 22 6.33 15.86 -2.48
N LYS A 23 6.10 16.45 -1.31
CA LYS A 23 6.78 16.10 -0.05
C LYS A 23 6.43 14.69 0.42
N ASP A 24 5.18 14.29 0.34
CA ASP A 24 4.77 12.92 0.65
C ASP A 24 5.22 11.90 -0.40
N GLY A 25 5.66 12.38 -1.58
CA GLY A 25 6.19 11.54 -2.65
C GLY A 25 5.11 10.84 -3.48
N TYR A 26 4.04 11.56 -3.82
CA TYR A 26 3.13 11.08 -4.85
C TYR A 26 3.81 11.12 -6.22
N HIS A 27 3.74 10.00 -6.94
CA HIS A 27 4.37 9.91 -8.25
C HIS A 27 3.73 10.89 -9.25
N PRO A 28 4.50 11.73 -9.97
CA PRO A 28 3.95 12.78 -10.84
C PRO A 28 2.94 12.27 -11.87
N TYR A 29 3.19 11.08 -12.43
CA TYR A 29 2.28 10.46 -13.39
C TYR A 29 0.93 10.12 -12.76
N THR A 30 0.91 9.56 -11.54
CA THR A 30 -0.34 9.22 -10.86
C THR A 30 -1.17 10.45 -10.56
N MET A 31 -0.52 11.55 -10.17
CA MET A 31 -1.18 12.85 -9.98
C MET A 31 -1.77 13.37 -11.28
N LYS A 32 -1.05 13.23 -12.40
CA LYS A 32 -1.55 13.62 -13.72
C LYS A 32 -2.78 12.80 -14.13
N VAL A 33 -2.75 11.47 -13.94
CA VAL A 33 -3.89 10.59 -14.19
C VAL A 33 -5.10 11.03 -13.36
N TYR A 34 -4.92 11.26 -12.06
CA TYR A 34 -6.00 11.71 -11.19
C TYR A 34 -6.60 13.04 -11.63
N LEU A 35 -5.77 14.04 -11.92
CA LEU A 35 -6.25 15.34 -12.40
C LEU A 35 -7.02 15.24 -13.71
N MET A 36 -6.60 14.37 -14.64
CA MET A 36 -7.31 14.13 -15.89
C MET A 36 -8.70 13.50 -15.65
N THR A 37 -8.86 12.62 -14.66
CA THR A 37 -10.19 12.09 -14.30
C THR A 37 -11.13 13.17 -13.74
N LEU A 38 -10.58 14.19 -13.09
CA LEU A 38 -11.36 15.32 -12.59
C LEU A 38 -11.73 16.32 -13.70
N LEU A 39 -10.82 16.49 -14.67
CA LEU A 39 -10.99 17.47 -15.73
C LEU A 39 -11.92 17.00 -16.86
N ASN A 40 -11.93 15.70 -17.16
CA ASN A 40 -12.65 15.20 -18.32
C ASN A 40 -13.36 13.86 -18.02
N SER A 41 -14.69 13.85 -18.09
CA SER A 41 -15.51 12.70 -17.71
C SER A 41 -15.26 11.42 -18.53
N ASN A 42 -14.67 11.53 -19.73
CA ASN A 42 -14.42 10.39 -20.61
C ASN A 42 -13.01 9.81 -20.42
N PHE A 43 -12.17 10.47 -19.60
CA PHE A 43 -10.77 10.08 -19.48
C PHE A 43 -10.60 8.70 -18.81
N GLU A 44 -11.35 8.43 -17.77
CA GLU A 44 -11.25 7.19 -17.00
C GLU A 44 -11.54 5.96 -17.90
N GLU A 45 -12.65 6.00 -18.64
CA GLU A 45 -13.00 4.94 -19.60
C GLU A 45 -11.95 4.78 -20.71
N TRP A 46 -11.42 5.89 -21.21
CA TRP A 46 -10.38 5.85 -22.23
C TRP A 46 -9.08 5.26 -21.68
N HIS A 47 -8.67 5.62 -20.47
CA HIS A 47 -7.45 5.14 -19.84
C HIS A 47 -7.53 3.64 -19.51
N GLU A 48 -8.69 3.16 -19.07
CA GLU A 48 -8.93 1.72 -18.88
C GLU A 48 -8.89 0.93 -20.20
N LYS A 49 -9.45 1.51 -21.26
CA LYS A 49 -9.51 0.86 -22.58
C LYS A 49 -8.16 0.83 -23.29
N PHE A 50 -7.30 1.79 -23.02
CA PHE A 50 -6.00 1.95 -23.66
C PHE A 50 -4.87 2.09 -22.62
N PRO A 51 -4.60 1.05 -21.82
CA PRO A 51 -3.66 1.13 -20.69
C PRO A 51 -2.20 1.39 -21.10
N ASP A 52 -1.85 1.07 -22.36
CA ASP A 52 -0.49 1.21 -22.89
C ASP A 52 -0.28 2.53 -23.65
N LYS A 53 -1.31 3.35 -23.78
CA LYS A 53 -1.19 4.64 -24.45
C LYS A 53 -0.70 5.73 -23.52
N ASP A 54 0.11 6.64 -24.09
CA ASP A 54 0.50 7.85 -23.38
C ASP A 54 -0.75 8.70 -23.07
N ILE A 55 -0.82 9.20 -21.83
CA ILE A 55 -1.93 10.05 -21.38
C ILE A 55 -2.12 11.31 -22.26
N ASN A 56 -1.05 11.76 -22.93
CA ASN A 56 -1.12 12.89 -23.87
C ASN A 56 -1.81 12.56 -25.20
N GLU A 57 -2.04 11.26 -25.50
CA GLU A 57 -2.83 10.84 -26.65
C GLU A 57 -4.33 10.90 -26.41
N PHE A 58 -4.75 11.17 -25.19
CA PHE A 58 -6.17 11.32 -24.88
C PHE A 58 -6.77 12.49 -25.66
N PRO A 59 -7.90 12.28 -26.40
CA PRO A 59 -8.56 13.33 -27.15
C PRO A 59 -9.30 14.28 -26.20
N PHE A 60 -8.55 15.13 -25.52
CA PHE A 60 -9.07 16.09 -24.56
C PHE A 60 -10.05 17.07 -25.20
N SER A 61 -11.21 17.27 -24.60
CA SER A 61 -12.24 18.21 -25.05
C SER A 61 -12.71 19.11 -23.90
N LEU A 62 -12.75 20.41 -24.14
CA LEU A 62 -13.30 21.38 -23.19
C LEU A 62 -14.78 21.20 -22.94
N ASP A 63 -15.55 20.68 -23.93
CA ASP A 63 -16.97 20.42 -23.82
C ASP A 63 -17.31 19.28 -22.81
N LYS A 64 -16.31 18.48 -22.48
CA LYS A 64 -16.42 17.39 -21.51
C LYS A 64 -15.97 17.78 -20.09
N MET A 65 -15.58 19.02 -19.89
CA MET A 65 -15.23 19.54 -18.57
C MET A 65 -16.46 19.88 -17.77
N SER A 66 -16.42 19.57 -16.47
CA SER A 66 -17.49 19.96 -15.54
C SER A 66 -17.45 21.47 -15.30
N THR A 67 -18.59 22.15 -15.48
CA THR A 67 -18.75 23.58 -15.14
C THR A 67 -18.94 23.84 -13.65
N SER A 68 -19.30 22.81 -12.86
CA SER A 68 -19.58 22.91 -11.43
C SER A 68 -18.35 22.73 -10.52
N GLY A 69 -17.16 22.56 -11.11
CA GLY A 69 -15.95 22.15 -10.39
C GLY A 69 -15.95 20.67 -10.03
N ALA A 70 -14.76 20.11 -9.90
CA ALA A 70 -14.56 18.71 -9.51
C ALA A 70 -14.51 18.57 -7.99
N LEU A 71 -15.09 17.49 -7.48
CA LEU A 71 -14.95 17.09 -6.08
C LEU A 71 -13.61 16.37 -5.90
N PHE A 72 -12.78 16.86 -4.97
CA PHE A 72 -11.57 16.14 -4.59
C PHE A 72 -11.95 14.88 -3.78
N ASP A 73 -11.45 13.75 -4.23
CA ASP A 73 -11.66 12.43 -3.61
C ASP A 73 -10.30 11.78 -3.35
N LYS A 74 -9.90 11.72 -2.09
CA LYS A 74 -8.60 11.17 -1.68
C LYS A 74 -8.54 9.65 -1.86
N ASP A 75 -9.65 8.95 -1.64
CA ASP A 75 -9.70 7.49 -1.80
C ASP A 75 -9.54 7.11 -3.28
N LYS A 76 -10.19 7.88 -4.17
CA LYS A 76 -9.99 7.73 -5.62
C LYS A 76 -8.54 7.99 -6.02
N LEU A 77 -7.92 9.05 -5.49
CA LEU A 77 -6.49 9.32 -5.73
C LEU A 77 -5.63 8.14 -5.29
N HIS A 78 -5.82 7.63 -4.08
CA HIS A 78 -5.05 6.50 -3.56
C HIS A 78 -5.25 5.23 -4.41
N ASN A 79 -6.47 4.96 -4.87
CA ASN A 79 -6.74 3.83 -5.76
C ASN A 79 -6.02 3.97 -7.11
N ILE A 80 -5.97 5.18 -7.68
CA ILE A 80 -5.20 5.46 -8.89
C ILE A 80 -3.71 5.24 -8.63
N CYS A 81 -3.16 5.76 -7.52
CA CYS A 81 -1.76 5.56 -7.14
C CYS A 81 -1.41 4.07 -7.05
N LYS A 82 -2.21 3.28 -6.35
CA LYS A 82 -2.03 1.83 -6.23
C LYS A 82 -2.02 1.13 -7.60
N ASN A 83 -2.95 1.51 -8.47
CA ASN A 83 -3.05 0.93 -9.79
C ASN A 83 -1.85 1.29 -10.67
N GLU A 84 -1.47 2.56 -10.73
CA GLU A 84 -0.38 3.01 -11.59
C GLU A 84 0.99 2.56 -11.07
N LEU A 85 1.27 2.66 -9.76
CA LEU A 85 2.54 2.16 -9.20
C LEU A 85 2.69 0.65 -9.37
N SER A 86 1.60 -0.12 -9.36
CA SER A 86 1.68 -1.56 -9.60
C SER A 86 2.07 -1.94 -11.04
N LYS A 87 2.05 -1.00 -11.98
CA LYS A 87 2.46 -1.22 -13.38
C LYS A 87 3.96 -1.01 -13.59
N LEU A 88 4.62 -0.25 -12.70
CA LEU A 88 6.04 0.05 -12.80
C LEU A 88 6.88 -1.24 -12.72
N SER A 89 8.04 -1.22 -13.35
CA SER A 89 9.11 -2.16 -13.05
C SER A 89 9.75 -1.86 -11.69
N GLU A 90 10.51 -2.80 -11.16
CA GLU A 90 11.26 -2.58 -9.92
C GLU A 90 12.30 -1.48 -10.05
N ASP A 91 12.95 -1.37 -11.21
CA ASP A 91 13.94 -0.32 -11.46
C ASP A 91 13.28 1.07 -11.55
N GLU A 92 12.14 1.21 -12.24
CA GLU A 92 11.41 2.49 -12.28
C GLU A 92 10.94 2.93 -10.89
N LEU A 93 10.46 1.99 -10.07
CA LEU A 93 10.08 2.30 -8.70
C LEU A 93 11.29 2.65 -7.84
N TYR A 94 12.41 1.91 -8.01
CA TYR A 94 13.67 2.18 -7.33
C TYR A 94 14.17 3.60 -7.63
N ASP A 95 14.25 3.97 -8.91
CA ASP A 95 14.73 5.28 -9.33
C ASP A 95 13.84 6.41 -8.78
N PHE A 96 12.53 6.24 -8.83
CA PHE A 96 11.58 7.18 -8.23
C PHE A 96 11.79 7.36 -6.72
N LEU A 97 11.95 6.26 -5.98
CA LEU A 97 12.17 6.31 -4.53
C LEU A 97 13.54 6.89 -4.18
N TYR A 98 14.56 6.59 -4.98
CA TYR A 98 15.90 7.14 -4.80
C TYR A 98 15.91 8.67 -4.95
N ASP A 99 15.31 9.18 -6.03
CA ASP A 99 15.22 10.61 -6.30
C ASP A 99 14.42 11.35 -5.22
N TRP A 100 13.29 10.76 -4.80
CA TRP A 100 12.49 11.33 -3.72
C TRP A 100 13.24 11.36 -2.39
N ALA A 101 13.95 10.29 -2.06
CA ALA A 101 14.71 10.17 -0.82
C ALA A 101 15.90 11.14 -0.77
N GLU A 102 16.50 11.45 -1.90
CA GLU A 102 17.59 12.44 -1.98
C GLU A 102 17.15 13.82 -1.52
N GLU A 103 15.91 14.21 -1.84
CA GLU A 103 15.36 15.52 -1.43
C GLU A 103 14.75 15.50 -0.02
N ASN A 104 14.15 14.38 0.42
CA ASN A 104 13.26 14.35 1.58
C ASN A 104 13.80 13.52 2.75
N GLU A 105 14.59 12.47 2.50
CA GLU A 105 15.13 11.52 3.50
C GLU A 105 16.60 11.18 3.21
N PRO A 106 17.52 12.17 3.13
CA PRO A 106 18.91 11.94 2.68
C PRO A 106 19.69 10.97 3.56
N GLU A 107 19.41 10.90 4.86
CA GLU A 107 20.06 9.96 5.78
C GLU A 107 19.62 8.53 5.47
N LYS A 108 18.31 8.29 5.36
CA LYS A 108 17.76 6.97 4.98
C LYS A 108 18.21 6.57 3.58
N LYS A 109 18.26 7.51 2.62
CA LYS A 109 18.76 7.24 1.27
C LYS A 109 20.16 6.64 1.30
N ASN A 110 21.09 7.22 2.05
CA ASN A 110 22.47 6.74 2.11
C ASN A 110 22.61 5.32 2.67
N ILE A 111 21.71 4.92 3.56
CA ILE A 111 21.72 3.59 4.20
C ILE A 111 20.94 2.58 3.35
N TRP A 112 19.71 2.91 2.98
CA TRP A 112 18.79 1.97 2.36
C TRP A 112 19.11 1.67 0.90
N PHE A 113 19.68 2.64 0.18
CA PHE A 113 20.08 2.49 -1.21
C PHE A 113 21.58 2.17 -1.39
N ALA A 114 22.31 1.91 -0.30
CA ALA A 114 23.71 1.48 -0.36
C ALA A 114 23.88 0.11 -1.05
N ASP A 115 22.88 -0.77 -0.90
CA ASP A 115 22.80 -2.07 -1.58
C ASP A 115 21.56 -2.09 -2.50
N LYS A 116 21.82 -1.86 -3.79
CA LYS A 116 20.76 -1.82 -4.82
C LYS A 116 20.04 -3.17 -4.91
N GLU A 117 20.75 -4.29 -4.86
CA GLU A 117 20.12 -5.61 -5.01
C GLU A 117 19.21 -5.94 -3.82
N LYS A 118 19.63 -5.59 -2.61
CA LYS A 118 18.77 -5.73 -1.42
C LYS A 118 17.48 -4.91 -1.58
N MET A 119 17.60 -3.65 -1.98
CA MET A 119 16.44 -2.77 -2.17
C MET A 119 15.51 -3.30 -3.28
N LEU A 120 16.04 -3.69 -4.44
CA LEU A 120 15.26 -4.30 -5.51
C LEU A 120 14.57 -5.60 -5.05
N GLY A 121 15.24 -6.43 -4.26
CA GLY A 121 14.64 -7.64 -3.67
C GLY A 121 13.43 -7.33 -2.80
N ILE A 122 13.51 -6.31 -1.95
CA ILE A 122 12.41 -5.83 -1.11
C ILE A 122 11.26 -5.32 -1.98
N LEU A 123 11.55 -4.48 -2.98
CA LEU A 123 10.54 -3.94 -3.88
C LEU A 123 9.83 -5.06 -4.68
N ARG A 124 10.57 -6.04 -5.21
CA ARG A 124 10.00 -7.22 -5.90
C ARG A 124 9.00 -7.96 -5.03
N LEU A 125 9.34 -8.17 -3.75
CA LEU A 125 8.46 -8.84 -2.79
C LEU A 125 7.14 -8.06 -2.61
N TYR A 126 7.22 -6.76 -2.32
CA TYR A 126 6.03 -5.93 -2.11
C TYR A 126 5.21 -5.69 -3.38
N MET A 127 5.84 -5.59 -4.53
CA MET A 127 5.15 -5.44 -5.82
C MET A 127 4.52 -6.76 -6.31
N GLY A 128 4.88 -7.89 -5.71
CA GLY A 128 4.44 -9.21 -6.14
C GLY A 128 4.97 -9.58 -7.53
N ILE A 129 6.23 -9.20 -7.83
CA ILE A 129 6.87 -9.57 -9.08
C ILE A 129 7.08 -11.09 -9.10
N GLY A 130 6.67 -11.74 -10.20
CA GLY A 130 6.65 -13.20 -10.31
C GLY A 130 5.40 -13.89 -9.76
N MET A 131 4.52 -13.15 -9.07
CA MET A 131 3.24 -13.69 -8.61
C MET A 131 2.18 -13.69 -9.73
N LYS A 132 1.13 -14.50 -9.56
CA LYS A 132 -0.01 -14.54 -10.50
C LYS A 132 -0.68 -13.17 -10.71
N ARG A 133 -0.62 -12.31 -9.68
CA ARG A 133 -1.15 -10.94 -9.73
C ARG A 133 -0.18 -10.01 -9.02
N ARG A 134 0.02 -8.84 -9.59
CA ARG A 134 0.75 -7.74 -8.94
C ARG A 134 0.01 -7.29 -7.68
N ARG A 135 0.78 -6.97 -6.65
CA ARG A 135 0.24 -6.34 -5.44
C ARG A 135 0.01 -4.84 -5.69
N LYS A 136 -0.95 -4.28 -4.97
CA LYS A 136 -1.38 -2.88 -5.09
C LYS A 136 -1.38 -2.19 -3.73
N ASP A 137 -0.26 -2.31 -3.02
CA ASP A 137 -0.13 -1.80 -1.64
C ASP A 137 0.48 -0.40 -1.61
N PHE A 138 1.29 -0.05 -2.61
CA PHE A 138 2.04 1.20 -2.68
C PHE A 138 1.20 2.37 -3.22
N MET A 139 1.27 3.52 -2.53
CA MET A 139 0.55 4.73 -2.90
C MET A 139 1.47 5.92 -3.15
N TYR A 140 2.45 6.15 -2.28
CA TYR A 140 3.40 7.27 -2.37
C TYR A 140 4.68 6.93 -1.58
N ALA A 141 5.79 7.62 -1.87
CA ALA A 141 7.11 7.27 -1.38
C ALA A 141 7.20 7.21 0.16
N LYS A 142 6.68 8.19 0.86
CA LYS A 142 6.71 8.22 2.33
C LYS A 142 6.06 6.98 2.94
N GLN A 143 4.86 6.60 2.44
CA GLN A 143 4.17 5.39 2.89
C GLN A 143 4.97 4.12 2.58
N ILE A 144 5.64 4.06 1.41
CA ILE A 144 6.51 2.94 1.04
C ILE A 144 7.67 2.84 2.03
N PHE A 145 8.30 3.96 2.37
CA PHE A 145 9.39 4.00 3.38
C PHE A 145 8.93 3.52 4.74
N GLU A 146 7.74 3.93 5.19
CA GLU A 146 7.14 3.44 6.43
C GLU A 146 6.91 1.91 6.39
N MET A 147 6.46 1.38 5.25
CA MET A 147 6.19 -0.05 5.08
C MET A 147 7.46 -0.92 5.02
N ILE A 148 8.55 -0.41 4.44
CA ILE A 148 9.78 -1.21 4.25
C ILE A 148 10.85 -0.93 5.31
N GLY A 149 10.63 0.02 6.21
CA GLY A 149 11.61 0.48 7.19
C GLY A 149 12.20 -0.64 8.06
N TYR A 150 11.39 -1.60 8.45
CA TYR A 150 11.83 -2.72 9.29
C TYR A 150 12.91 -3.63 8.64
N PHE A 151 13.13 -3.55 7.32
CA PHE A 151 14.24 -4.26 6.67
C PHE A 151 15.60 -3.58 6.89
N PHE A 152 15.59 -2.33 7.32
CA PHE A 152 16.79 -1.50 7.46
C PHE A 152 17.04 -1.05 8.89
N ASP A 153 15.97 -0.78 9.65
CA ASP A 153 16.04 -0.22 10.99
C ASP A 153 15.10 -1.00 11.93
N MET A 154 15.70 -1.84 12.77
CA MET A 154 14.93 -2.59 13.78
C MET A 154 14.42 -1.68 14.91
N GLU A 155 15.01 -0.48 15.08
CA GLU A 155 14.63 0.48 16.12
C GLU A 155 13.38 1.28 15.75
N ASP A 156 13.06 1.37 14.44
CA ASP A 156 11.87 2.09 13.93
C ASP A 156 10.63 1.17 13.80
N THR A 157 10.72 -0.07 14.26
CA THR A 157 9.54 -0.93 14.38
C THR A 157 8.69 -0.35 15.51
N GLN A 158 7.56 0.28 15.15
CA GLN A 158 6.57 0.70 16.13
C GLN A 158 6.16 -0.53 16.93
N GLU A 159 6.45 -0.52 18.23
CA GLU A 159 5.90 -1.51 19.13
C GLU A 159 4.37 -1.48 18.97
N LYS A 160 3.80 -2.63 18.67
CA LYS A 160 2.36 -2.74 18.54
C LYS A 160 1.78 -2.77 19.95
N ASP A 161 1.23 -1.65 20.37
CA ASP A 161 0.69 -1.47 21.72
C ASP A 161 -0.58 -2.30 21.97
N GLU A 162 -1.30 -2.68 20.92
CA GLU A 162 -2.57 -3.41 21.02
C GLU A 162 -2.68 -4.53 19.99
N PHE A 163 -2.88 -5.75 20.45
CA PHE A 163 -3.28 -6.90 19.63
C PHE A 163 -4.79 -7.10 19.75
N ARG A 164 -5.40 -7.73 18.73
CA ARG A 164 -6.83 -8.11 18.75
C ARG A 164 -7.14 -9.29 19.66
N MET A 165 -6.14 -9.80 20.35
CA MET A 165 -6.23 -10.94 21.25
C MET A 165 -5.53 -10.65 22.57
N ASP A 166 -5.82 -11.48 23.59
CA ASP A 166 -5.17 -11.36 24.89
C ASP A 166 -3.67 -11.62 24.83
N MET A 167 -2.89 -10.91 25.62
CA MET A 167 -1.41 -11.07 25.68
C MET A 167 -0.96 -12.48 26.07
N GLU A 168 -1.80 -13.25 26.77
CA GLU A 168 -1.53 -14.65 27.08
C GLU A 168 -1.63 -15.53 25.83
N ASP A 169 -2.66 -15.31 25.00
CA ASP A 169 -2.79 -15.95 23.68
C ASP A 169 -1.62 -15.55 22.77
N VAL A 170 -1.23 -14.26 22.74
CA VAL A 170 -0.06 -13.76 21.96
C VAL A 170 1.20 -14.53 22.33
N LYS A 171 1.54 -14.63 23.63
CA LYS A 171 2.72 -15.35 24.11
C LYS A 171 2.70 -16.82 23.74
N THR A 172 1.53 -17.45 23.87
CA THR A 172 1.35 -18.87 23.57
C THR A 172 1.54 -19.13 22.07
N ILE A 173 0.92 -18.31 21.23
CA ILE A 173 1.02 -18.39 19.77
C ILE A 173 2.47 -18.19 19.31
N LEU A 174 3.13 -17.14 19.80
CA LEU A 174 4.54 -16.87 19.47
C LEU A 174 5.46 -18.02 19.91
N THR A 175 5.26 -18.54 21.11
CA THR A 175 6.07 -19.67 21.62
C THR A 175 5.91 -20.90 20.73
N GLU A 176 4.69 -21.20 20.32
CA GLU A 176 4.42 -22.33 19.44
C GLU A 176 4.98 -22.09 18.04
N TYR A 177 4.77 -20.90 17.49
CA TYR A 177 5.31 -20.54 16.17
C TYR A 177 6.85 -20.66 16.15
N LEU A 178 7.55 -20.13 17.16
CA LEU A 178 9.00 -20.24 17.28
C LEU A 178 9.49 -21.68 17.34
N SER A 179 8.70 -22.60 17.94
CA SER A 179 9.07 -24.02 18.00
C SER A 179 9.01 -24.74 16.65
N MET A 180 8.25 -24.21 15.69
CA MET A 180 8.06 -24.80 14.35
C MET A 180 8.59 -23.90 13.24
N TYR A 181 9.21 -22.76 13.59
CA TYR A 181 9.79 -21.84 12.62
C TYR A 181 10.90 -22.51 11.81
N ASN A 182 10.84 -22.33 10.50
CA ASN A 182 11.89 -22.74 9.58
C ASN A 182 12.03 -21.70 8.49
N HIS A 183 13.22 -21.13 8.34
CA HIS A 183 13.49 -20.07 7.35
C HIS A 183 13.45 -20.55 5.90
N GLU A 184 13.46 -21.87 5.66
CA GLU A 184 13.35 -22.48 4.34
C GLU A 184 11.87 -22.70 3.91
N ASP A 185 10.90 -22.42 4.78
CA ASP A 185 9.48 -22.58 4.44
C ASP A 185 9.09 -21.67 3.28
N ASP A 186 8.40 -22.24 2.31
CA ASP A 186 7.70 -21.43 1.33
C ASP A 186 6.43 -20.78 1.92
N ASN A 187 5.81 -19.86 1.16
CA ASN A 187 4.59 -19.16 1.61
C ASN A 187 3.45 -20.12 1.97
N SER A 188 3.34 -21.25 1.31
CA SER A 188 2.27 -22.24 1.57
C SER A 188 2.55 -23.02 2.84
N GLU A 189 3.79 -23.43 3.06
CA GLU A 189 4.24 -24.13 4.25
C GLU A 189 4.09 -23.24 5.48
N TRP A 190 4.58 -22.00 5.39
CA TRP A 190 4.41 -20.99 6.42
C TRP A 190 2.94 -20.79 6.78
N PHE A 191 2.07 -20.54 5.78
CA PHE A 191 0.66 -20.29 6.03
C PHE A 191 -0.08 -21.51 6.58
N ASN A 192 0.33 -22.73 6.21
CA ASN A 192 -0.24 -23.95 6.79
C ASN A 192 0.13 -24.11 8.28
N LYS A 193 1.33 -23.69 8.69
CA LYS A 193 1.71 -23.63 10.11
C LYS A 193 0.83 -22.65 10.87
N LEU A 194 0.57 -21.46 10.35
CA LEU A 194 -0.35 -20.51 10.98
C LEU A 194 -1.76 -21.05 11.11
N LYS A 195 -2.26 -21.76 10.09
CA LYS A 195 -3.57 -22.43 10.17
C LYS A 195 -3.62 -23.51 11.25
N ALA A 196 -2.57 -24.29 11.37
CA ALA A 196 -2.49 -25.33 12.43
C ALA A 196 -2.50 -24.70 13.83
N ILE A 197 -1.78 -23.58 14.02
CA ILE A 197 -1.83 -22.81 15.27
C ILE A 197 -3.24 -22.26 15.50
N ALA A 198 -3.87 -21.67 14.48
CA ALA A 198 -5.22 -21.14 14.57
C ALA A 198 -6.22 -22.22 15.06
N ASP A 199 -6.27 -23.37 14.40
CA ASP A 199 -7.16 -24.47 14.76
C ASP A 199 -6.93 -24.98 16.19
N LYS A 200 -5.67 -25.06 16.61
CA LYS A 200 -5.29 -25.55 17.95
C LYS A 200 -5.74 -24.60 19.07
N HIS A 201 -5.71 -23.29 18.82
CA HIS A 201 -6.01 -22.25 19.82
C HIS A 201 -7.43 -21.66 19.73
N GLY A 202 -8.30 -22.27 18.90
CA GLY A 202 -9.71 -21.86 18.78
C GLY A 202 -9.94 -20.65 17.87
N TYR A 203 -8.99 -20.39 16.98
CA TYR A 203 -9.14 -19.43 15.89
C TYR A 203 -9.53 -20.14 14.60
N ALA A 204 -10.29 -19.47 13.74
CA ALA A 204 -10.68 -20.05 12.46
C ALA A 204 -9.52 -20.05 11.46
N SER A 205 -9.13 -21.21 10.97
CA SER A 205 -8.15 -21.36 9.89
C SER A 205 -8.73 -21.08 8.50
N ASP A 206 -10.06 -21.10 8.36
CA ASP A 206 -10.80 -20.80 7.14
C ASP A 206 -11.70 -19.56 7.29
N MET A 207 -11.48 -18.57 6.42
CA MET A 207 -12.24 -17.31 6.45
C MET A 207 -13.73 -17.47 6.09
N LYS A 208 -14.12 -18.51 5.35
CA LYS A 208 -15.54 -18.77 5.06
C LYS A 208 -16.24 -19.32 6.30
N ALA A 209 -15.58 -20.23 7.02
CA ALA A 209 -16.07 -20.74 8.29
C ALA A 209 -16.21 -19.61 9.32
N TYR A 210 -15.22 -18.73 9.42
CA TYR A 210 -15.29 -17.56 10.30
C TYR A 210 -16.46 -16.64 9.97
N LYS A 211 -16.64 -16.28 8.70
CA LYS A 211 -17.74 -15.40 8.27
C LYS A 211 -19.12 -16.02 8.46
N ALA A 212 -19.23 -17.35 8.40
CA ALA A 212 -20.49 -18.03 8.60
C ALA A 212 -20.91 -18.08 10.08
N ASN A 213 -19.96 -18.17 11.01
CA ASN A 213 -20.23 -18.20 12.45
C ASN A 213 -19.04 -17.59 13.24
N PRO A 214 -18.90 -16.27 13.29
CA PRO A 214 -17.79 -15.60 13.97
C PRO A 214 -17.71 -15.92 15.47
N GLU A 215 -18.87 -16.11 16.12
CA GLU A 215 -18.95 -16.35 17.57
C GLU A 215 -18.46 -17.75 17.99
N ALA A 216 -18.27 -18.65 17.03
CA ALA A 216 -17.70 -19.97 17.31
C ALA A 216 -16.18 -19.96 17.51
N PHE A 217 -15.52 -18.85 17.22
CA PHE A 217 -14.06 -18.72 17.23
C PHE A 217 -13.63 -17.51 18.04
N LYS A 218 -12.42 -17.54 18.61
CA LYS A 218 -11.78 -16.38 19.25
C LYS A 218 -11.40 -15.29 18.26
N GLY A 219 -11.21 -15.64 16.99
CA GLY A 219 -10.77 -14.81 15.90
C GLY A 219 -10.47 -15.69 14.67
N ASN A 220 -9.58 -15.26 13.80
CA ASN A 220 -9.24 -15.99 12.58
C ASN A 220 -7.72 -16.03 12.33
N VAL A 221 -7.30 -16.75 11.31
CA VAL A 221 -5.88 -16.92 10.95
C VAL A 221 -5.14 -15.60 10.65
N SER A 222 -5.86 -14.54 10.27
CA SER A 222 -5.21 -13.23 10.08
C SER A 222 -4.80 -12.61 11.42
N ASP A 223 -5.55 -12.87 12.48
CA ASP A 223 -5.20 -12.41 13.84
C ASP A 223 -3.94 -13.14 14.34
N ILE A 224 -3.78 -14.43 13.97
CA ILE A 224 -2.55 -15.22 14.24
C ILE A 224 -1.34 -14.65 13.44
N ALA A 225 -1.56 -14.26 12.19
CA ALA A 225 -0.49 -13.70 11.33
C ALA A 225 -0.10 -12.27 11.74
N GLU A 226 -0.93 -11.60 12.54
CA GLU A 226 -0.70 -10.25 13.04
C GLU A 226 0.25 -10.22 14.24
N VAL A 227 0.36 -11.33 14.97
CA VAL A 227 1.27 -11.57 16.10
C VAL A 227 2.69 -11.89 15.61
#